data_2df018c517be02b8769882f65426619f
#
_entry.id   2df018c517be02b8769882f65426619f
#
_cell.length_a   1.000
_cell.length_b   1.000
_cell.length_c   1.000
_cell.angle_alpha   90.00
_cell.angle_beta   90.00
_cell.angle_gamma   90.00
#
_symmetry.space_group_name_H-M   'P 1'
#
loop_
_entity.id
_entity.type
_entity.pdbx_description
1 polymer ?
#
loop_
_entity_poly.entity_id
_entity_poly.type
_entity_poly.pdbx_seq_one_letter_code
_entity_poly.pdbx_strand_id
1 'polypeptide(L)'
;MKIGEIDMKKIIVGSTLILGISLLLIGYLYQNRLDMEKQNKLEKEKALEENILKKKIKEAYHEKVVTNKDTNLYKLENNKYYESGKVLKDIIFYLDNNDKLDGYYKVKNSNYYLYYTDFVESNDSIDNRYLNYVYFPLEITIKKNSSFYDSNNKELFNLKDNIKLQVLENLTDSYGVVLFDRLVFIKKDRVESSSELEDNMEIADKVPVLNYHFIYLEGEECNEMICHPESQINEEFAYLSLNKVFTLTTKELGQFISGEIRLPKKSILLTIDDGARAEKFIPFLEKYKVNATLFLVSSWYPKETFSSTYLELASHTHDMHTNGVCSGGQGGGIRCLSEDLVQADLKNSRETLNNTEAFCYPFYEYNDYAIEQVKKAGFKLAFIGGNKMVTKDTNPYLIPRYVIYKNTSLNYFKNLLS
;
A
#
# COMPACT_ATOMS: atom_id res chain seq x y z
N MET A 1 -28.90 -85.93 62.86
CA MET A 1 -28.46 -84.95 61.89
C MET A 1 -29.65 -84.04 61.59
N LYS A 2 -29.67 -82.80 62.12
CA LYS A 2 -30.71 -81.84 61.88
C LYS A 2 -30.39 -81.17 60.56
N ILE A 3 -31.24 -81.35 59.55
CA ILE A 3 -31.20 -80.61 58.32
C ILE A 3 -31.77 -79.21 58.61
N GLY A 4 -30.95 -78.17 58.43
CA GLY A 4 -31.35 -76.81 58.79
C GLY A 4 -32.47 -76.33 57.87
N GLU A 5 -33.51 -75.73 58.42
CA GLU A 5 -34.56 -75.00 57.75
C GLU A 5 -33.90 -73.80 57.00
N ILE A 6 -33.94 -73.86 55.70
CA ILE A 6 -33.53 -72.79 54.86
C ILE A 6 -34.59 -71.68 54.98
N ASP A 7 -34.23 -70.54 55.51
CA ASP A 7 -35.14 -69.37 55.68
C ASP A 7 -35.63 -68.82 54.36
N MET A 8 -36.78 -69.36 53.92
CA MET A 8 -37.43 -68.98 52.63
C MET A 8 -37.68 -67.46 52.49
N LYS A 9 -37.83 -66.72 53.58
CA LYS A 9 -38.00 -65.27 53.58
C LYS A 9 -36.75 -64.54 53.11
N LYS A 10 -35.56 -65.04 53.51
CA LYS A 10 -34.28 -64.43 52.97
C LYS A 10 -34.03 -64.70 51.52
N ILE A 11 -34.47 -65.84 51.00
CA ILE A 11 -34.36 -66.15 49.57
C ILE A 11 -35.30 -65.30 48.75
N ILE A 12 -36.54 -65.08 49.21
CA ILE A 12 -37.51 -64.24 48.53
C ILE A 12 -37.07 -62.75 48.53
N VAL A 13 -36.57 -62.23 49.62
CA VAL A 13 -36.06 -60.87 49.77
C VAL A 13 -34.79 -60.70 48.89
N GLY A 14 -33.90 -61.65 48.83
CA GLY A 14 -32.72 -61.65 47.99
C GLY A 14 -33.05 -61.65 46.49
N SER A 15 -34.03 -62.51 46.10
CA SER A 15 -34.47 -62.57 44.69
C SER A 15 -35.22 -61.32 44.20
N THR A 16 -36.04 -60.68 45.03
CA THR A 16 -36.70 -59.38 44.66
C THR A 16 -35.70 -58.26 44.64
N LEU A 17 -34.67 -58.24 45.47
CA LEU A 17 -33.63 -57.22 45.40
C LEU A 17 -32.78 -57.37 44.13
N ILE A 18 -32.40 -58.57 43.73
CA ILE A 18 -31.67 -58.87 42.51
C ILE A 18 -32.51 -58.50 41.27
N LEU A 19 -33.80 -58.79 41.26
CA LEU A 19 -34.70 -58.40 40.16
C LEU A 19 -34.83 -56.88 40.05
N GLY A 20 -34.94 -56.16 41.14
CA GLY A 20 -34.99 -54.71 41.21
C GLY A 20 -33.72 -54.07 40.69
N ILE A 21 -32.55 -54.56 41.09
CA ILE A 21 -31.24 -54.07 40.57
C ILE A 21 -31.09 -54.38 39.07
N SER A 22 -31.52 -55.55 38.60
CA SER A 22 -31.48 -55.93 37.20
C SER A 22 -32.37 -55.03 36.35
N LEU A 23 -33.57 -54.66 36.79
CA LEU A 23 -34.47 -53.75 36.08
C LEU A 23 -33.93 -52.32 36.05
N LEU A 24 -33.29 -51.82 37.11
CA LEU A 24 -32.62 -50.54 37.14
C LEU A 24 -31.42 -50.49 36.20
N LEU A 25 -30.64 -51.58 36.11
CA LEU A 25 -29.52 -51.70 35.20
C LEU A 25 -29.94 -51.73 33.74
N ILE A 26 -31.02 -52.47 33.44
CA ILE A 26 -31.64 -52.52 32.11
C ILE A 26 -32.17 -51.12 31.70
N GLY A 27 -32.86 -50.45 32.63
CA GLY A 27 -33.34 -49.09 32.42
C GLY A 27 -32.21 -48.10 32.14
N TYR A 28 -31.13 -48.19 32.93
CA TYR A 28 -29.94 -47.36 32.70
C TYR A 28 -29.25 -47.63 31.38
N LEU A 29 -29.07 -48.89 31.01
CA LEU A 29 -28.49 -49.26 29.69
C LEU A 29 -29.37 -48.83 28.51
N TYR A 30 -30.68 -48.93 28.65
CA TYR A 30 -31.64 -48.48 27.66
C TYR A 30 -31.60 -46.96 27.50
N GLN A 31 -31.55 -46.22 28.62
CA GLN A 31 -31.42 -44.75 28.57
C GLN A 31 -30.10 -44.31 27.93
N ASN A 32 -28.98 -44.92 28.32
CA ASN A 32 -27.68 -44.65 27.70
C ASN A 32 -27.66 -44.92 26.18
N ARG A 33 -28.36 -45.99 25.76
CA ARG A 33 -28.50 -46.30 24.35
C ARG A 33 -29.30 -45.21 23.60
N LEU A 34 -30.40 -44.74 24.15
CA LEU A 34 -31.20 -43.66 23.59
C LEU A 34 -30.42 -42.34 23.52
N ASP A 35 -29.64 -42.04 24.55
CA ASP A 35 -28.82 -40.84 24.59
C ASP A 35 -27.68 -40.92 23.55
N MET A 36 -27.04 -42.07 23.38
CA MET A 36 -26.06 -42.31 22.31
C MET A 36 -26.68 -42.20 20.92
N GLU A 37 -27.91 -42.77 20.71
CA GLU A 37 -28.61 -42.65 19.43
C GLU A 37 -28.96 -41.19 19.11
N LYS A 38 -29.40 -40.39 20.10
CA LYS A 38 -29.64 -38.94 19.94
C LYS A 38 -28.36 -38.18 19.60
N GLN A 39 -27.28 -38.48 20.30
CA GLN A 39 -25.97 -37.86 20.08
C GLN A 39 -25.44 -38.16 18.68
N ASN A 40 -25.50 -39.41 18.26
CA ASN A 40 -25.10 -39.83 16.90
C ASN A 40 -25.97 -39.17 15.82
N LYS A 41 -27.28 -38.98 16.07
CA LYS A 41 -28.14 -38.25 15.14
C LYS A 41 -27.78 -36.78 15.01
N LEU A 42 -27.52 -36.11 16.14
CA LEU A 42 -27.09 -34.70 16.19
C LEU A 42 -25.74 -34.49 15.50
N GLU A 43 -24.80 -35.40 15.69
CA GLU A 43 -23.50 -35.35 15.00
C GLU A 43 -23.63 -35.50 13.46
N LYS A 44 -24.52 -36.42 13.01
CA LYS A 44 -24.81 -36.57 11.58
C LYS A 44 -25.49 -35.34 10.98
N GLU A 45 -26.43 -34.71 11.70
CA GLU A 45 -27.08 -33.48 11.26
C GLU A 45 -26.05 -32.35 11.16
N LYS A 46 -25.20 -32.15 12.17
CA LYS A 46 -24.12 -31.16 12.13
C LYS A 46 -23.14 -31.40 10.97
N ALA A 47 -22.74 -32.65 10.76
CA ALA A 47 -21.85 -32.99 9.64
C ALA A 47 -22.50 -32.73 8.27
N LEU A 48 -23.82 -32.97 8.15
CA LEU A 48 -24.57 -32.64 6.94
C LEU A 48 -24.66 -31.12 6.71
N GLU A 49 -24.99 -30.35 7.74
CA GLU A 49 -25.02 -28.89 7.68
C GLU A 49 -23.67 -28.31 7.29
N GLU A 50 -22.59 -28.79 7.89
CA GLU A 50 -21.23 -28.40 7.56
C GLU A 50 -20.87 -28.71 6.10
N ASN A 51 -21.28 -29.88 5.59
CA ASN A 51 -21.06 -30.26 4.19
C ASN A 51 -21.84 -29.38 3.22
N ILE A 52 -23.11 -29.05 3.56
CA ILE A 52 -23.93 -28.12 2.75
C ILE A 52 -23.29 -26.73 2.73
N LEU A 53 -22.81 -26.24 3.88
CA LEU A 53 -22.12 -24.96 3.97
C LEU A 53 -20.83 -24.95 3.17
N LYS A 54 -20.00 -25.98 3.29
CA LYS A 54 -18.78 -26.17 2.50
C LYS A 54 -19.07 -26.16 1.00
N LYS A 55 -20.15 -26.85 0.57
CA LYS A 55 -20.56 -26.84 -0.83
C LYS A 55 -21.00 -25.45 -1.31
N LYS A 56 -21.78 -24.71 -0.51
CA LYS A 56 -22.20 -23.34 -0.84
C LYS A 56 -20.99 -22.41 -0.96
N ILE A 57 -20.05 -22.46 -0.02
CA ILE A 57 -18.80 -21.66 -0.03
C ILE A 57 -17.97 -22.02 -1.28
N LYS A 58 -17.81 -23.30 -1.57
CA LYS A 58 -17.04 -23.80 -2.75
C LYS A 58 -17.61 -23.31 -4.09
N GLU A 59 -18.91 -23.09 -4.19
CA GLU A 59 -19.62 -22.68 -5.41
C GLU A 59 -19.88 -21.16 -5.45
N ALA A 60 -19.58 -20.43 -4.37
CA ALA A 60 -19.82 -19.00 -4.27
C ALA A 60 -18.95 -18.19 -5.26
N TYR A 61 -19.42 -16.98 -5.59
CA TYR A 61 -18.68 -16.03 -6.39
C TYR A 61 -17.79 -15.19 -5.47
N HIS A 62 -16.50 -15.12 -5.77
CA HIS A 62 -15.51 -14.38 -5.01
C HIS A 62 -14.66 -13.53 -5.96
N GLU A 63 -14.79 -12.21 -5.90
CA GLU A 63 -14.01 -11.31 -6.76
C GLU A 63 -12.67 -10.95 -6.10
N LYS A 64 -12.71 -10.56 -4.83
CA LYS A 64 -11.54 -10.15 -4.07
C LYS A 64 -11.54 -10.84 -2.72
N VAL A 65 -10.43 -11.45 -2.39
CA VAL A 65 -10.28 -12.28 -1.19
C VAL A 65 -8.98 -11.96 -0.45
N VAL A 66 -8.93 -12.32 0.82
CA VAL A 66 -7.72 -12.26 1.65
C VAL A 66 -7.46 -13.64 2.25
N THR A 67 -6.19 -14.07 2.26
CA THR A 67 -5.80 -15.33 2.91
C THR A 67 -6.03 -15.25 4.41
N ASN A 68 -6.75 -16.24 4.96
CA ASN A 68 -7.10 -16.28 6.39
C ASN A 68 -6.07 -17.01 7.25
N LYS A 69 -5.09 -17.65 6.61
CA LYS A 69 -3.94 -18.36 7.22
C LYS A 69 -2.81 -18.46 6.20
N ASP A 70 -1.62 -18.86 6.65
CA ASP A 70 -0.57 -19.30 5.75
C ASP A 70 -1.05 -20.53 4.99
N THR A 71 -0.94 -20.50 3.66
CA THR A 71 -1.51 -21.53 2.79
C THR A 71 -0.65 -21.78 1.55
N ASN A 72 -1.08 -22.75 0.74
CA ASN A 72 -0.41 -23.11 -0.51
C ASN A 72 -1.04 -22.40 -1.71
N LEU A 73 -0.21 -22.09 -2.68
CA LEU A 73 -0.60 -21.82 -4.06
C LEU A 73 -0.49 -23.08 -4.88
N TYR A 74 -1.45 -23.31 -5.77
CA TYR A 74 -1.52 -24.50 -6.58
C TYR A 74 -1.44 -24.17 -8.07
N LYS A 75 -0.99 -25.11 -8.89
CA LYS A 75 -1.11 -25.09 -10.35
C LYS A 75 -1.87 -26.32 -10.81
N LEU A 76 -2.59 -26.18 -11.92
CA LEU A 76 -3.31 -27.27 -12.56
C LEU A 76 -2.46 -27.84 -13.70
N GLU A 77 -2.08 -29.11 -13.60
CA GLU A 77 -1.37 -29.87 -14.63
C GLU A 77 -2.01 -31.25 -14.78
N ASN A 78 -2.29 -31.66 -16.01
CA ASN A 78 -2.93 -32.95 -16.30
C ASN A 78 -4.17 -33.25 -15.46
N ASN A 79 -5.04 -32.22 -15.26
CA ASN A 79 -6.26 -32.29 -14.44
C ASN A 79 -6.02 -32.59 -12.94
N LYS A 80 -4.82 -32.30 -12.43
CA LYS A 80 -4.49 -32.39 -10.99
C LYS A 80 -3.86 -31.10 -10.49
N TYR A 81 -4.20 -30.72 -9.27
CA TYR A 81 -3.60 -29.58 -8.61
C TYR A 81 -2.34 -29.98 -7.85
N TYR A 82 -1.26 -29.25 -8.09
CA TYR A 82 0.04 -29.43 -7.44
C TYR A 82 0.43 -28.19 -6.68
N GLU A 83 1.00 -28.37 -5.50
CA GLU A 83 1.54 -27.27 -4.70
C GLU A 83 2.74 -26.63 -5.42
N SER A 84 2.59 -25.37 -5.80
CA SER A 84 3.57 -24.61 -6.58
C SER A 84 4.06 -23.34 -5.87
N GLY A 85 3.66 -23.15 -4.63
CA GLY A 85 4.09 -22.03 -3.79
C GLY A 85 3.42 -22.01 -2.44
N LYS A 86 3.84 -21.05 -1.61
CA LYS A 86 3.23 -20.71 -0.33
C LYS A 86 2.91 -19.24 -0.27
N VAL A 87 1.82 -18.88 0.36
CA VAL A 87 1.42 -17.50 0.61
C VAL A 87 1.14 -17.32 2.09
N LEU A 88 1.56 -16.18 2.65
CA LEU A 88 1.32 -15.86 4.05
C LEU A 88 -0.14 -15.43 4.26
N LYS A 89 -0.55 -15.40 5.52
CA LYS A 89 -1.82 -14.85 5.95
C LYS A 89 -1.93 -13.34 5.60
N ASP A 90 -3.17 -12.86 5.44
CA ASP A 90 -3.53 -11.45 5.20
C ASP A 90 -3.04 -10.91 3.83
N ILE A 91 -2.90 -11.79 2.84
CA ILE A 91 -2.56 -11.41 1.46
C ILE A 91 -3.82 -11.39 0.59
N ILE A 92 -4.08 -10.24 -0.04
CA ILE A 92 -5.25 -10.02 -0.90
C ILE A 92 -4.99 -10.60 -2.29
N PHE A 93 -5.99 -11.23 -2.88
CA PHE A 93 -5.99 -11.70 -4.27
C PHE A 93 -7.29 -11.31 -4.98
N TYR A 94 -7.18 -11.07 -6.28
CA TYR A 94 -8.34 -11.05 -7.18
C TYR A 94 -8.48 -12.44 -7.82
N LEU A 95 -9.71 -12.95 -7.89
CA LEU A 95 -9.99 -14.28 -8.43
C LEU A 95 -10.69 -14.20 -9.79
N ASP A 96 -10.41 -15.16 -10.64
CA ASP A 96 -11.17 -15.41 -11.86
C ASP A 96 -12.24 -16.47 -11.59
N ASN A 97 -13.49 -16.03 -11.48
CA ASN A 97 -14.61 -16.92 -11.16
C ASN A 97 -15.04 -17.82 -12.34
N ASN A 98 -14.58 -17.53 -13.54
CA ASN A 98 -14.86 -18.38 -14.72
C ASN A 98 -13.95 -19.61 -14.75
N ASP A 99 -12.85 -19.61 -13.99
CA ASP A 99 -11.88 -20.68 -13.93
C ASP A 99 -11.77 -21.21 -12.49
N LYS A 100 -12.77 -22.01 -12.10
CA LYS A 100 -12.81 -22.69 -10.80
C LYS A 100 -13.22 -24.15 -10.99
N LEU A 101 -12.51 -25.05 -10.31
CA LEU A 101 -12.78 -26.48 -10.34
C LEU A 101 -12.47 -27.09 -8.97
N ASP A 102 -13.34 -27.94 -8.46
CA ASP A 102 -13.15 -28.73 -7.22
C ASP A 102 -12.78 -27.90 -5.98
N GLY A 103 -13.25 -26.63 -5.93
CA GLY A 103 -12.96 -25.69 -4.83
C GLY A 103 -11.64 -24.94 -4.97
N TYR A 104 -10.94 -25.10 -6.07
CA TYR A 104 -9.81 -24.28 -6.43
C TYR A 104 -10.27 -23.12 -7.29
N TYR A 105 -9.87 -21.92 -6.91
CA TYR A 105 -10.17 -20.66 -7.60
C TYR A 105 -8.90 -20.09 -8.19
N LYS A 106 -8.93 -19.79 -9.48
CA LYS A 106 -7.78 -19.23 -10.17
C LYS A 106 -7.51 -17.81 -9.70
N VAL A 107 -6.28 -17.52 -9.38
CA VAL A 107 -5.81 -16.15 -9.12
C VAL A 107 -5.75 -15.41 -10.45
N LYS A 108 -6.44 -14.27 -10.54
CA LYS A 108 -6.55 -13.46 -11.75
C LYS A 108 -5.17 -13.12 -12.32
N ASN A 109 -5.08 -13.07 -13.66
CA ASN A 109 -3.84 -12.79 -14.39
C ASN A 109 -2.66 -13.73 -14.05
N SER A 110 -2.96 -14.98 -13.66
CA SER A 110 -1.92 -15.94 -13.31
C SER A 110 -2.34 -17.38 -13.67
N ASN A 111 -1.43 -18.33 -13.48
CA ASN A 111 -1.69 -19.78 -13.58
C ASN A 111 -1.75 -20.44 -12.19
N TYR A 112 -1.94 -19.65 -11.14
CA TYR A 112 -2.02 -20.14 -9.77
C TYR A 112 -3.45 -20.16 -9.27
N TYR A 113 -3.70 -21.06 -8.30
CA TYR A 113 -5.01 -21.27 -7.69
C TYR A 113 -4.90 -21.23 -6.16
N LEU A 114 -5.97 -20.79 -5.51
CA LEU A 114 -6.20 -20.87 -4.06
C LEU A 114 -7.34 -21.85 -3.78
N TYR A 115 -7.22 -22.58 -2.67
CA TYR A 115 -8.29 -23.47 -2.24
C TYR A 115 -9.32 -22.69 -1.38
N TYR A 116 -10.60 -22.98 -1.57
CA TYR A 116 -11.71 -22.17 -0.99
C TYR A 116 -11.71 -22.03 0.54
N THR A 117 -11.06 -22.95 1.30
CA THR A 117 -10.97 -22.83 2.76
C THR A 117 -9.86 -21.91 3.26
N ASP A 118 -9.02 -21.41 2.35
CA ASP A 118 -7.77 -20.74 2.67
C ASP A 118 -7.89 -19.21 2.56
N PHE A 119 -9.09 -18.72 2.22
CA PHE A 119 -9.36 -17.30 2.09
C PHE A 119 -10.77 -16.93 2.56
N VAL A 120 -11.00 -15.65 2.77
CA VAL A 120 -12.30 -15.02 2.99
C VAL A 120 -12.43 -13.79 2.10
N GLU A 121 -13.65 -13.29 1.90
CA GLU A 121 -13.86 -12.06 1.12
C GLU A 121 -13.19 -10.86 1.79
N SER A 122 -12.71 -9.92 0.96
CA SER A 122 -12.07 -8.68 1.40
C SER A 122 -12.64 -7.47 0.68
N ASN A 123 -12.77 -6.37 1.42
CA ASN A 123 -13.07 -5.05 0.86
C ASN A 123 -11.82 -4.16 0.71
N ASP A 124 -10.67 -4.61 1.22
CA ASP A 124 -9.42 -3.85 1.16
C ASP A 124 -8.95 -3.68 -0.29
N SER A 125 -8.24 -2.61 -0.58
CA SER A 125 -7.66 -2.34 -1.90
C SER A 125 -6.16 -2.63 -1.90
N ILE A 126 -5.65 -3.08 -3.05
CA ILE A 126 -4.21 -3.14 -3.31
C ILE A 126 -3.82 -1.78 -3.89
N ASP A 127 -2.68 -1.22 -3.43
CA ASP A 127 -2.11 -0.04 -4.07
C ASP A 127 -1.79 -0.34 -5.54
N ASN A 128 -2.28 0.50 -6.42
CA ASN A 128 -2.18 0.34 -7.87
C ASN A 128 -1.47 1.51 -8.57
N ARG A 129 -0.80 2.40 -7.84
CA ARG A 129 -0.06 3.54 -8.44
C ARG A 129 1.01 3.08 -9.42
N TYR A 130 1.63 1.93 -9.16
CA TYR A 130 2.62 1.30 -10.05
C TYR A 130 2.10 1.07 -11.47
N LEU A 131 0.78 0.99 -11.70
CA LEU A 131 0.19 0.85 -13.03
C LEU A 131 0.48 2.06 -13.95
N ASN A 132 0.91 3.18 -13.39
CA ASN A 132 1.32 4.36 -14.15
C ASN A 132 2.80 4.33 -14.53
N TYR A 133 3.61 3.42 -14.00
CA TYR A 133 5.03 3.33 -14.32
C TYR A 133 5.24 2.66 -15.69
N VAL A 134 6.38 2.93 -16.28
CA VAL A 134 6.78 2.30 -17.55
C VAL A 134 7.80 1.19 -17.24
N TYR A 135 7.55 0.00 -17.74
CA TYR A 135 8.45 -1.13 -17.56
C TYR A 135 9.84 -0.83 -18.13
N PHE A 136 10.87 -1.33 -17.45
CA PHE A 136 12.20 -1.42 -18.05
C PHE A 136 12.20 -2.42 -19.21
N PRO A 137 13.03 -2.21 -20.25
CA PRO A 137 13.21 -3.18 -21.32
C PRO A 137 14.08 -4.36 -20.84
N LEU A 138 13.69 -4.94 -19.70
CA LEU A 138 14.42 -5.98 -18.99
C LEU A 138 13.47 -7.05 -18.51
N GLU A 139 13.59 -8.27 -19.06
CA GLU A 139 12.93 -9.47 -18.55
C GLU A 139 13.91 -10.27 -17.70
N ILE A 140 13.47 -10.74 -16.55
CA ILE A 140 14.24 -11.57 -15.63
C ILE A 140 13.58 -12.93 -15.44
N THR A 141 14.38 -13.99 -15.36
CA THR A 141 13.95 -15.33 -14.96
C THR A 141 14.32 -15.55 -13.51
N ILE A 142 13.33 -15.87 -12.68
CA ILE A 142 13.50 -16.05 -11.24
C ILE A 142 13.82 -17.52 -10.96
N LYS A 143 14.80 -17.77 -10.06
CA LYS A 143 15.15 -19.10 -9.56
C LYS A 143 13.97 -19.75 -8.86
N LYS A 144 13.89 -21.07 -8.89
CA LYS A 144 12.94 -21.85 -8.08
C LYS A 144 13.07 -21.54 -6.60
N ASN A 145 11.98 -21.70 -5.86
CA ASN A 145 11.90 -21.49 -4.42
C ASN A 145 12.35 -20.07 -4.02
N SER A 146 11.80 -19.06 -4.70
CA SER A 146 12.09 -17.67 -4.44
C SER A 146 10.95 -16.99 -3.71
N SER A 147 11.29 -16.20 -2.66
CA SER A 147 10.35 -15.39 -1.90
C SER A 147 10.20 -14.00 -2.52
N PHE A 148 8.99 -13.48 -2.45
CA PHE A 148 8.60 -12.14 -2.90
C PHE A 148 8.15 -11.31 -1.70
N TYR A 149 8.51 -10.04 -1.71
CA TYR A 149 8.39 -9.12 -0.58
C TYR A 149 7.54 -7.90 -0.97
N ASP A 150 6.97 -7.24 0.03
CA ASP A 150 6.41 -5.89 -0.13
C ASP A 150 7.51 -4.80 -0.08
N SER A 151 7.11 -3.54 -0.23
CA SER A 151 8.03 -2.37 -0.16
C SER A 151 8.67 -2.18 1.22
N ASN A 152 8.16 -2.81 2.27
CA ASN A 152 8.71 -2.79 3.62
C ASN A 152 9.60 -4.01 3.91
N ASN A 153 9.94 -4.79 2.86
CA ASN A 153 10.71 -6.03 2.96
C ASN A 153 10.05 -7.13 3.81
N LYS A 154 8.71 -7.11 3.94
CA LYS A 154 7.93 -8.20 4.52
C LYS A 154 7.67 -9.24 3.46
N GLU A 155 7.98 -10.51 3.73
CA GLU A 155 7.66 -11.61 2.82
C GLU A 155 6.14 -11.74 2.65
N LEU A 156 5.71 -11.95 1.41
CA LEU A 156 4.31 -12.12 1.04
C LEU A 156 4.04 -13.57 0.63
N PHE A 157 4.87 -14.11 -0.24
CA PHE A 157 4.74 -15.46 -0.77
C PHE A 157 6.06 -15.98 -1.32
N ASN A 158 6.15 -17.30 -1.47
CA ASN A 158 7.25 -18.02 -2.10
C ASN A 158 6.71 -18.85 -3.27
N LEU A 159 7.41 -18.85 -4.40
CA LEU A 159 7.05 -19.66 -5.57
C LEU A 159 8.12 -20.73 -5.84
N LYS A 160 7.65 -21.96 -6.11
CA LYS A 160 8.52 -23.11 -6.36
C LYS A 160 9.05 -23.19 -7.79
N ASP A 161 8.39 -22.46 -8.71
CA ASP A 161 8.71 -22.51 -10.14
C ASP A 161 9.71 -21.44 -10.56
N ASN A 162 10.39 -21.67 -11.69
CA ASN A 162 11.02 -20.61 -12.45
C ASN A 162 9.92 -19.82 -13.15
N ILE A 163 9.93 -18.50 -13.00
CA ILE A 163 9.00 -17.60 -13.68
C ILE A 163 9.76 -16.48 -14.37
N LYS A 164 9.21 -16.00 -15.48
CA LYS A 164 9.72 -14.84 -16.22
C LYS A 164 8.87 -13.63 -15.90
N LEU A 165 9.50 -12.52 -15.57
CA LEU A 165 8.85 -11.27 -15.18
C LEU A 165 9.59 -10.09 -15.78
N GLN A 166 8.83 -9.10 -16.26
CA GLN A 166 9.41 -7.84 -16.71
C GLN A 166 9.61 -6.90 -15.52
N VAL A 167 10.75 -6.21 -15.49
CA VAL A 167 11.13 -5.32 -14.41
C VAL A 167 10.36 -4.00 -14.51
N LEU A 168 9.74 -3.59 -13.41
CA LEU A 168 9.04 -2.31 -13.29
C LEU A 168 9.81 -1.30 -12.42
N GLU A 169 10.50 -1.78 -11.38
CA GLU A 169 11.42 -0.99 -10.57
C GLU A 169 12.80 -1.67 -10.50
N ASN A 170 13.86 -0.87 -10.60
CA ASN A 170 15.25 -1.35 -10.56
C ASN A 170 15.97 -0.73 -9.37
N LEU A 171 15.75 -1.30 -8.19
CA LEU A 171 16.38 -0.85 -6.95
C LEU A 171 17.82 -1.38 -6.83
N THR A 172 18.56 -0.92 -5.85
CA THR A 172 19.97 -1.34 -5.63
C THR A 172 20.09 -2.86 -5.48
N ASP A 173 19.32 -3.48 -4.58
CA ASP A 173 19.45 -4.90 -4.21
C ASP A 173 18.29 -5.78 -4.69
N SER A 174 17.28 -5.19 -5.31
CA SER A 174 16.07 -5.91 -5.73
C SER A 174 15.48 -5.34 -7.00
N TYR A 175 14.63 -6.13 -7.63
CA TYR A 175 13.74 -5.71 -8.70
C TYR A 175 12.31 -5.65 -8.20
N GLY A 176 11.60 -4.58 -8.53
CA GLY A 176 10.14 -4.51 -8.43
C GLY A 176 9.50 -5.08 -9.70
N VAL A 177 8.60 -6.02 -9.53
CA VAL A 177 7.89 -6.70 -10.60
C VAL A 177 6.40 -6.77 -10.28
N VAL A 178 5.55 -6.94 -11.29
CA VAL A 178 4.10 -7.10 -11.06
C VAL A 178 3.77 -8.59 -11.05
N LEU A 179 3.18 -9.04 -9.94
CA LEU A 179 2.71 -10.40 -9.79
C LEU A 179 1.45 -10.43 -8.91
N PHE A 180 0.42 -11.17 -9.34
CA PHE A 180 -0.89 -11.21 -8.68
C PHE A 180 -1.54 -9.83 -8.51
N ASP A 181 -1.50 -9.03 -9.58
CA ASP A 181 -2.02 -7.65 -9.63
C ASP A 181 -1.48 -6.74 -8.52
N ARG A 182 -0.20 -6.94 -8.13
CA ARG A 182 0.52 -6.07 -7.19
C ARG A 182 1.99 -5.91 -7.54
N LEU A 183 2.55 -4.80 -7.12
CA LEU A 183 3.99 -4.59 -7.12
C LEU A 183 4.60 -5.41 -5.97
N VAL A 184 5.56 -6.26 -6.30
CA VAL A 184 6.33 -7.07 -5.34
C VAL A 184 7.81 -7.00 -5.67
N PHE A 185 8.64 -7.29 -4.67
CA PHE A 185 10.08 -7.19 -4.79
C PHE A 185 10.74 -8.55 -4.70
N ILE A 186 11.72 -8.77 -5.57
CA ILE A 186 12.58 -9.96 -5.60
C ILE A 186 14.05 -9.54 -5.49
N LYS A 187 14.81 -10.20 -4.63
CA LYS A 187 16.25 -9.93 -4.49
C LYS A 187 16.99 -10.28 -5.77
N LYS A 188 17.97 -9.45 -6.17
CA LYS A 188 18.74 -9.63 -7.42
C LYS A 188 19.53 -10.94 -7.46
N ASP A 189 19.96 -11.48 -6.31
CA ASP A 189 20.64 -12.77 -6.20
C ASP A 189 19.71 -13.98 -6.50
N ARG A 190 18.40 -13.75 -6.53
CA ARG A 190 17.37 -14.74 -6.90
C ARG A 190 17.06 -14.76 -8.40
N VAL A 191 17.72 -13.90 -9.18
CA VAL A 191 17.63 -13.92 -10.65
C VAL A 191 18.56 -15.00 -11.19
N GLU A 192 18.03 -15.87 -12.06
CA GLU A 192 18.78 -16.92 -12.75
C GLU A 192 19.43 -16.39 -14.04
N SER A 193 18.64 -15.63 -14.80
CA SER A 193 19.05 -15.01 -16.05
C SER A 193 18.25 -13.75 -16.34
N SER A 194 18.76 -12.91 -17.20
CA SER A 194 18.05 -11.72 -17.69
C SER A 194 18.23 -11.58 -19.20
N SER A 195 17.27 -10.96 -19.85
CA SER A 195 17.31 -10.61 -21.28
C SER A 195 16.81 -9.19 -21.50
N GLU A 196 17.48 -8.47 -22.38
CA GLU A 196 16.99 -7.17 -22.83
C GLU A 196 15.83 -7.37 -23.81
N LEU A 197 14.84 -6.50 -23.70
CA LEU A 197 13.69 -6.41 -24.58
C LEU A 197 13.83 -5.16 -25.47
N GLU A 198 13.10 -5.13 -26.57
CA GLU A 198 13.00 -3.95 -27.41
C GLU A 198 12.30 -2.81 -26.63
N ASP A 199 12.90 -1.63 -26.63
CA ASP A 199 12.36 -0.46 -25.89
C ASP A 199 11.69 0.53 -26.86
N ASN A 200 10.39 0.37 -27.03
CA ASN A 200 9.56 1.23 -27.88
C ASN A 200 8.67 2.20 -27.05
N MET A 201 8.95 2.33 -25.73
CA MET A 201 8.11 3.11 -24.83
C MET A 201 8.55 4.57 -24.78
N GLU A 202 7.59 5.49 -24.93
CA GLU A 202 7.83 6.90 -24.65
C GLU A 202 7.89 7.15 -23.14
N ILE A 203 9.03 7.63 -22.67
CA ILE A 203 9.29 7.92 -21.26
C ILE A 203 9.63 9.39 -21.02
N ALA A 204 9.52 9.83 -19.77
CA ALA A 204 9.99 11.13 -19.34
C ALA A 204 11.52 11.12 -19.16
N ASP A 205 12.21 12.01 -19.88
CA ASP A 205 13.63 12.33 -19.65
C ASP A 205 13.78 13.43 -18.59
N LYS A 206 12.74 14.23 -18.41
CA LYS A 206 12.67 15.37 -17.51
C LYS A 206 11.27 15.50 -16.94
N VAL A 207 11.18 16.04 -15.73
CA VAL A 207 9.92 16.23 -14.99
C VAL A 207 9.85 17.68 -14.51
N PRO A 208 8.79 18.45 -14.83
CA PRO A 208 8.55 19.74 -14.20
C PRO A 208 8.06 19.54 -12.76
N VAL A 209 8.57 20.35 -11.85
CA VAL A 209 8.08 20.47 -10.48
C VAL A 209 7.50 21.87 -10.31
N LEU A 210 6.21 21.96 -9.99
CA LEU A 210 5.53 23.25 -9.86
C LEU A 210 5.35 23.61 -8.38
N ASN A 211 5.41 24.90 -8.11
CA ASN A 211 5.19 25.44 -6.79
C ASN A 211 4.02 26.42 -6.77
N TYR A 212 3.02 26.10 -5.98
CA TYR A 212 1.88 26.94 -5.62
C TYR A 212 2.01 27.41 -4.17
N HIS A 213 1.21 28.41 -3.77
CA HIS A 213 1.13 28.87 -2.39
C HIS A 213 -0.34 29.01 -1.95
N PHE A 214 -0.98 30.13 -2.28
CA PHE A 214 -2.31 30.45 -1.78
C PHE A 214 -3.37 30.34 -2.87
N ILE A 215 -4.51 29.75 -2.56
CA ILE A 215 -5.70 29.80 -3.41
C ILE A 215 -6.70 30.81 -2.80
N TYR A 216 -7.31 31.62 -3.64
CA TYR A 216 -8.44 32.47 -3.26
C TYR A 216 -9.67 32.12 -4.11
N LEU A 217 -10.81 32.04 -3.40
CA LEU A 217 -12.07 31.60 -3.99
C LEU A 217 -12.77 32.78 -4.66
N GLU A 218 -13.81 32.49 -5.45
CA GLU A 218 -14.61 33.53 -6.11
C GLU A 218 -15.16 34.52 -5.06
N GLY A 219 -14.97 35.83 -5.33
CA GLY A 219 -15.37 36.91 -4.43
C GLY A 219 -14.34 37.27 -3.35
N GLU A 220 -13.23 36.54 -3.23
CA GLU A 220 -12.10 36.92 -2.37
C GLU A 220 -11.05 37.72 -3.15
N GLU A 221 -10.34 38.61 -2.48
CA GLU A 221 -9.25 39.41 -3.06
C GLU A 221 -7.90 39.00 -2.50
N CYS A 222 -6.90 38.89 -3.34
CA CYS A 222 -5.50 38.76 -2.96
C CYS A 222 -4.61 39.56 -3.90
N ASN A 223 -3.74 40.39 -3.33
CA ASN A 223 -2.86 41.27 -4.09
C ASN A 223 -1.48 40.68 -4.38
N GLU A 224 -1.14 39.58 -3.73
CA GLU A 224 0.15 38.92 -3.92
C GLU A 224 0.22 38.13 -5.24
N MET A 225 1.40 38.04 -5.81
CA MET A 225 1.61 37.32 -7.08
C MET A 225 1.48 35.80 -6.93
N ILE A 226 1.71 35.28 -5.71
CA ILE A 226 1.63 33.86 -5.37
C ILE A 226 0.24 33.40 -4.96
N CYS A 227 -0.76 34.26 -5.06
CA CYS A 227 -2.17 33.92 -4.85
C CYS A 227 -2.79 33.45 -6.18
N HIS A 228 -3.38 32.28 -6.16
CA HIS A 228 -3.99 31.67 -7.36
C HIS A 228 -5.51 31.82 -7.30
N PRO A 229 -6.14 32.37 -8.35
CA PRO A 229 -7.60 32.34 -8.44
C PRO A 229 -8.09 30.90 -8.59
N GLU A 230 -9.23 30.60 -7.98
CA GLU A 230 -9.90 29.29 -8.09
C GLU A 230 -10.04 28.83 -9.55
N SER A 231 -10.38 29.76 -10.45
CA SER A 231 -10.52 29.46 -11.89
C SER A 231 -9.23 28.93 -12.51
N GLN A 232 -8.07 29.49 -12.15
CA GLN A 232 -6.77 29.00 -12.63
C GLN A 232 -6.50 27.56 -12.18
N ILE A 233 -6.69 27.26 -10.89
CA ILE A 233 -6.49 25.93 -10.35
C ILE A 233 -7.45 24.92 -11.00
N ASN A 234 -8.71 25.31 -11.17
CA ASN A 234 -9.71 24.47 -11.84
C ASN A 234 -9.32 24.15 -13.30
N GLU A 235 -8.81 25.12 -14.07
CA GLU A 235 -8.38 24.92 -15.46
C GLU A 235 -7.12 24.04 -15.55
N GLU A 236 -6.12 24.32 -14.73
CA GLU A 236 -4.85 23.56 -14.71
C GLU A 236 -5.07 22.11 -14.30
N PHE A 237 -5.82 21.85 -13.21
CA PHE A 237 -6.06 20.49 -12.74
C PHE A 237 -7.03 19.72 -13.65
N ALA A 238 -8.02 20.39 -14.24
CA ALA A 238 -8.85 19.78 -15.27
C ALA A 238 -8.00 19.34 -16.48
N TYR A 239 -7.04 20.17 -16.92
CA TYR A 239 -6.13 19.81 -18.00
C TYR A 239 -5.29 18.57 -17.67
N LEU A 240 -4.73 18.49 -16.44
CA LEU A 240 -3.95 17.33 -16.00
C LEU A 240 -4.79 16.04 -16.06
N SER A 241 -5.98 16.09 -15.50
CA SER A 241 -6.91 14.95 -15.46
C SER A 241 -7.34 14.50 -16.86
N LEU A 242 -7.80 15.43 -17.71
CA LEU A 242 -8.27 15.14 -19.07
C LEU A 242 -7.17 14.58 -19.98
N ASN A 243 -5.92 15.02 -19.79
CA ASN A 243 -4.78 14.55 -20.56
C ASN A 243 -4.05 13.37 -19.91
N LYS A 244 -4.59 12.80 -18.83
CA LYS A 244 -4.02 11.66 -18.09
C LYS A 244 -2.55 11.89 -17.72
N VAL A 245 -2.22 13.11 -17.31
CA VAL A 245 -0.88 13.45 -16.84
C VAL A 245 -0.64 12.73 -15.52
N PHE A 246 0.48 12.04 -15.39
CA PHE A 246 0.83 11.35 -14.16
C PHE A 246 1.37 12.36 -13.14
N THR A 247 0.63 12.57 -12.07
CA THR A 247 1.00 13.46 -10.97
C THR A 247 1.71 12.68 -9.87
N LEU A 248 2.98 13.02 -9.64
CA LEU A 248 3.91 12.29 -8.77
C LEU A 248 3.71 12.59 -7.29
N THR A 249 4.19 11.67 -6.47
CA THR A 249 4.60 11.90 -5.08
C THR A 249 6.08 12.27 -5.03
N THR A 250 6.55 12.80 -3.89
CA THR A 250 7.98 13.10 -3.70
C THR A 250 8.83 11.82 -3.78
N LYS A 251 8.33 10.70 -3.26
CA LYS A 251 9.00 9.40 -3.36
C LYS A 251 9.23 9.00 -4.82
N GLU A 252 8.21 9.09 -5.67
CA GLU A 252 8.31 8.75 -7.09
C GLU A 252 9.29 9.66 -7.83
N LEU A 253 9.33 10.96 -7.50
CA LEU A 253 10.34 11.86 -8.04
C LEU A 253 11.77 11.44 -7.62
N GLY A 254 11.96 11.06 -6.35
CA GLY A 254 13.24 10.55 -5.86
C GLY A 254 13.67 9.28 -6.59
N GLN A 255 12.76 8.34 -6.79
CA GLN A 255 13.01 7.10 -7.55
C GLN A 255 13.29 7.37 -9.05
N PHE A 256 12.67 8.40 -9.63
CA PHE A 256 13.01 8.84 -10.99
C PHE A 256 14.43 9.41 -11.07
N ILE A 257 14.82 10.28 -10.14
CA ILE A 257 16.17 10.87 -10.06
C ILE A 257 17.22 9.78 -9.91
N SER A 258 16.97 8.79 -9.03
CA SER A 258 17.90 7.65 -8.83
C SER A 258 17.88 6.62 -9.97
N GLY A 259 16.95 6.75 -10.92
CA GLY A 259 16.79 5.79 -12.04
C GLY A 259 16.12 4.47 -11.65
N GLU A 260 15.50 4.42 -10.48
CA GLU A 260 14.81 3.22 -9.97
C GLU A 260 13.48 2.96 -10.69
N ILE A 261 12.81 4.01 -11.20
CA ILE A 261 11.58 3.88 -11.99
C ILE A 261 11.69 4.62 -13.32
N ARG A 262 10.86 4.21 -14.25
CA ARG A 262 10.61 4.91 -15.53
C ARG A 262 9.21 5.51 -15.50
N LEU A 263 9.12 6.79 -15.82
CA LEU A 263 7.86 7.53 -15.79
C LEU A 263 7.29 7.70 -17.20
N PRO A 264 5.96 7.76 -17.36
CA PRO A 264 5.35 8.14 -18.62
C PRO A 264 5.78 9.57 -19.03
N LYS A 265 5.85 9.81 -20.33
CA LYS A 265 6.32 11.08 -20.90
C LYS A 265 5.66 12.33 -20.28
N LYS A 266 4.36 12.24 -20.02
CA LYS A 266 3.59 13.32 -19.36
C LYS A 266 3.52 13.06 -17.86
N SER A 267 4.55 13.47 -17.13
CA SER A 267 4.66 13.37 -15.68
C SER A 267 4.98 14.73 -15.07
N ILE A 268 4.47 15.00 -13.86
CA ILE A 268 4.63 16.28 -13.15
C ILE A 268 4.56 16.07 -11.64
N LEU A 269 5.31 16.84 -10.86
CA LEU A 269 5.08 16.99 -9.43
C LEU A 269 4.48 18.38 -9.14
N LEU A 270 3.38 18.40 -8.41
CA LEU A 270 2.77 19.62 -7.90
C LEU A 270 3.15 19.80 -6.44
N THR A 271 3.60 20.98 -6.06
CA THR A 271 3.91 21.32 -4.67
C THR A 271 3.18 22.59 -4.23
N ILE A 272 2.83 22.64 -2.95
CA ILE A 272 2.18 23.79 -2.31
C ILE A 272 3.04 24.10 -1.10
N ASP A 273 3.38 25.37 -0.86
CA ASP A 273 4.21 25.76 0.28
C ASP A 273 3.38 26.40 1.41
N ASP A 274 4.00 26.46 2.62
CA ASP A 274 3.57 27.13 3.84
C ASP A 274 2.43 26.46 4.61
N GLY A 275 1.31 26.20 3.97
CA GLY A 275 0.10 25.65 4.59
C GLY A 275 -1.07 26.64 4.64
N ALA A 276 -0.82 27.94 4.50
CA ALA A 276 -1.89 28.92 4.49
C ALA A 276 -2.88 28.63 3.35
N ARG A 277 -4.17 28.44 3.70
CA ARG A 277 -5.26 28.16 2.75
C ARG A 277 -5.05 26.90 1.89
N ALA A 278 -4.07 26.04 2.22
CA ALA A 278 -3.78 24.84 1.45
C ALA A 278 -4.93 23.82 1.50
N GLU A 279 -5.77 23.83 2.53
CA GLU A 279 -6.98 23.03 2.61
C GLU A 279 -7.98 23.32 1.47
N LYS A 280 -7.92 24.53 0.87
CA LYS A 280 -8.77 24.92 -0.26
C LYS A 280 -8.39 24.22 -1.57
N PHE A 281 -7.18 23.65 -1.69
CA PHE A 281 -6.80 22.84 -2.83
C PHE A 281 -7.46 21.45 -2.81
N ILE A 282 -7.79 20.91 -1.62
CA ILE A 282 -8.28 19.54 -1.45
C ILE A 282 -9.48 19.21 -2.35
N PRO A 283 -10.56 20.03 -2.42
CA PRO A 283 -11.69 19.73 -3.29
C PRO A 283 -11.31 19.58 -4.77
N PHE A 284 -10.31 20.33 -5.24
CA PHE A 284 -9.83 20.25 -6.63
C PHE A 284 -8.95 19.01 -6.85
N LEU A 285 -8.08 18.68 -5.90
CA LEU A 285 -7.27 17.47 -5.93
C LEU A 285 -8.15 16.22 -6.04
N GLU A 286 -9.19 16.15 -5.22
CA GLU A 286 -10.15 15.04 -5.20
C GLU A 286 -11.02 14.99 -6.45
N LYS A 287 -11.55 16.13 -6.90
CA LYS A 287 -12.38 16.25 -8.09
C LYS A 287 -11.65 15.75 -9.33
N TYR A 288 -10.39 16.14 -9.49
CA TYR A 288 -9.60 15.82 -10.67
C TYR A 288 -8.67 14.63 -10.51
N LYS A 289 -8.61 14.03 -9.30
CA LYS A 289 -7.70 12.92 -8.93
C LYS A 289 -6.24 13.27 -9.23
N VAL A 290 -5.83 14.46 -8.84
CA VAL A 290 -4.50 15.02 -9.04
C VAL A 290 -3.75 14.98 -7.71
N ASN A 291 -2.54 14.41 -7.71
CA ASN A 291 -1.69 14.38 -6.50
C ASN A 291 -0.89 15.68 -6.39
N ALA A 292 -0.73 16.15 -5.17
CA ALA A 292 0.16 17.25 -4.81
C ALA A 292 0.87 16.97 -3.49
N THR A 293 1.98 17.67 -3.25
CA THR A 293 2.71 17.64 -1.97
C THR A 293 2.60 19.00 -1.30
N LEU A 294 2.13 19.05 -0.06
CA LEU A 294 2.15 20.25 0.77
C LEU A 294 3.42 20.25 1.63
N PHE A 295 4.31 21.20 1.37
CA PHE A 295 5.42 21.52 2.25
C PHE A 295 4.91 22.43 3.38
N LEU A 296 4.61 21.82 4.53
CA LEU A 296 3.93 22.42 5.66
C LEU A 296 4.93 22.98 6.68
N VAL A 297 4.75 24.22 7.11
CA VAL A 297 5.36 24.74 8.34
C VAL A 297 4.57 24.16 9.52
N SER A 298 5.10 23.12 10.13
CA SER A 298 4.32 22.22 10.99
C SER A 298 3.94 22.79 12.36
N SER A 299 4.46 23.96 12.75
CA SER A 299 4.00 24.70 13.91
C SER A 299 2.80 25.63 13.62
N TRP A 300 2.57 25.97 12.34
CA TRP A 300 1.52 26.94 12.00
C TRP A 300 0.14 26.32 11.91
N TYR A 301 0.05 25.08 11.44
CA TYR A 301 -1.22 24.40 11.22
C TYR A 301 -1.14 22.93 11.66
N PRO A 302 -2.21 22.40 12.30
CA PRO A 302 -2.32 20.97 12.57
C PRO A 302 -2.36 20.16 11.26
N LYS A 303 -1.58 19.10 11.14
CA LYS A 303 -1.54 18.26 9.93
C LYS A 303 -2.91 17.65 9.58
N GLU A 304 -3.75 17.43 10.57
CA GLU A 304 -5.10 16.87 10.43
C GLU A 304 -6.04 17.77 9.59
N THR A 305 -5.70 19.06 9.46
CA THR A 305 -6.41 20.01 8.57
C THR A 305 -6.32 19.58 7.10
N PHE A 306 -5.26 18.85 6.74
CA PHE A 306 -4.90 18.54 5.36
C PHE A 306 -5.09 17.05 5.03
N SER A 307 -6.26 16.50 5.35
CA SER A 307 -6.55 15.07 5.12
C SER A 307 -7.13 14.82 3.73
N SER A 308 -6.35 14.23 2.83
CA SER A 308 -6.79 13.74 1.52
C SER A 308 -5.84 12.66 1.01
N THR A 309 -6.35 11.67 0.27
CA THR A 309 -5.52 10.65 -0.39
C THR A 309 -4.70 11.20 -1.56
N TYR A 310 -5.01 12.42 -2.02
CA TYR A 310 -4.32 13.11 -3.10
C TYR A 310 -3.34 14.18 -2.60
N LEU A 311 -3.18 14.34 -1.29
CA LEU A 311 -2.29 15.34 -0.70
C LEU A 311 -1.26 14.68 0.21
N GLU A 312 -0.01 14.64 -0.24
CA GLU A 312 1.15 14.24 0.56
C GLU A 312 1.59 15.41 1.45
N LEU A 313 1.97 15.14 2.70
CA LEU A 313 2.54 16.16 3.60
C LEU A 313 4.06 15.99 3.69
N ALA A 314 4.78 17.09 3.50
CA ALA A 314 6.23 17.15 3.58
C ALA A 314 6.68 18.38 4.41
N SER A 315 7.98 18.44 4.74
CA SER A 315 8.49 19.44 5.68
C SER A 315 8.86 20.76 5.01
N HIS A 316 8.35 21.87 5.59
CA HIS A 316 8.83 23.24 5.33
C HIS A 316 9.41 23.88 6.60
N THR A 317 10.09 23.08 7.45
CA THR A 317 10.50 23.35 8.82
C THR A 317 9.37 23.17 9.85
N HIS A 318 9.73 23.14 11.14
CA HIS A 318 8.74 23.25 12.21
C HIS A 318 8.36 24.70 12.45
N ASP A 319 9.35 25.55 12.76
CA ASP A 319 9.14 26.97 13.14
C ASP A 319 10.22 27.93 12.55
N MET A 320 11.17 27.41 11.75
CA MET A 320 12.24 28.24 11.18
C MET A 320 11.85 29.04 9.93
N HIS A 321 10.57 29.04 9.53
CA HIS A 321 10.10 29.85 8.40
C HIS A 321 9.87 31.31 8.81
N THR A 322 10.96 31.95 9.31
CA THR A 322 10.98 33.34 9.78
C THR A 322 12.01 34.13 9.01
N ASN A 323 11.62 35.29 8.49
CA ASN A 323 12.53 36.22 7.80
C ASN A 323 13.42 37.01 8.76
N GLY A 324 14.53 37.53 8.26
CA GLY A 324 15.41 38.43 8.98
C GLY A 324 16.27 37.79 10.08
N VAL A 325 16.32 36.43 10.15
CA VAL A 325 17.15 35.71 11.15
C VAL A 325 18.62 35.70 10.72
N CYS A 326 18.90 35.42 9.45
CA CYS A 326 20.25 35.41 8.90
C CYS A 326 20.48 36.63 7.99
N SER A 327 21.74 37.01 7.79
CA SER A 327 22.09 38.10 6.87
C SER A 327 21.87 37.69 5.41
N GLY A 328 21.39 38.62 4.59
CA GLY A 328 21.17 38.46 3.14
C GLY A 328 19.90 37.69 2.77
N GLY A 329 19.35 37.95 1.60
CA GLY A 329 18.10 37.41 1.11
C GLY A 329 16.91 37.78 1.98
N GLN A 330 15.99 36.85 2.18
CA GLN A 330 14.89 36.97 3.16
C GLN A 330 15.36 36.66 4.58
N GLY A 331 16.52 36.06 4.74
CA GLY A 331 17.13 35.79 6.05
C GLY A 331 16.67 34.49 6.70
N GLY A 332 16.40 33.45 5.93
CA GLY A 332 15.96 32.13 6.45
C GLY A 332 16.90 31.54 7.48
N GLY A 333 16.38 31.15 8.67
CA GLY A 333 17.14 30.73 9.86
C GLY A 333 18.00 29.48 9.65
N ILE A 334 17.63 28.59 8.75
CA ILE A 334 18.38 27.36 8.46
C ILE A 334 19.83 27.61 8.01
N ARG A 335 20.14 28.79 7.49
CA ARG A 335 21.46 29.13 6.96
C ARG A 335 22.50 29.53 8.01
N CYS A 336 22.09 29.89 9.23
CA CYS A 336 23.02 30.49 10.20
C CYS A 336 22.73 30.16 11.69
N LEU A 337 21.57 29.59 12.01
CA LEU A 337 21.29 29.15 13.38
C LEU A 337 22.23 28.00 13.77
N SER A 338 22.45 27.85 15.08
CA SER A 338 23.29 26.75 15.58
C SER A 338 22.73 25.38 15.19
N GLU A 339 23.62 24.40 15.06
CA GLU A 339 23.27 23.03 14.68
C GLU A 339 22.18 22.44 15.56
N ASP A 340 22.27 22.63 16.90
CA ASP A 340 21.28 22.10 17.84
C ASP A 340 19.88 22.67 17.57
N LEU A 341 19.76 23.96 17.28
CA LEU A 341 18.48 24.60 16.95
C LEU A 341 17.92 24.09 15.63
N VAL A 342 18.77 24.01 14.59
CA VAL A 342 18.35 23.52 13.27
C VAL A 342 17.94 22.06 13.34
N GLN A 343 18.74 21.19 14.00
CA GLN A 343 18.40 19.78 14.11
C GLN A 343 17.12 19.54 14.94
N ALA A 344 16.92 20.31 16.01
CA ALA A 344 15.70 20.21 16.81
C ALA A 344 14.44 20.58 15.99
N ASP A 345 14.49 21.66 15.20
CA ASP A 345 13.39 22.09 14.35
C ASP A 345 13.10 21.06 13.24
N LEU A 346 14.12 20.65 12.50
CA LEU A 346 13.99 19.67 11.42
C LEU A 346 13.46 18.33 11.92
N LYS A 347 13.91 17.86 13.08
CA LYS A 347 13.42 16.65 13.73
C LYS A 347 11.96 16.78 14.11
N ASN A 348 11.58 17.88 14.78
CA ASN A 348 10.19 18.13 15.19
C ASN A 348 9.25 18.16 13.98
N SER A 349 9.64 18.85 12.90
CA SER A 349 8.87 18.87 11.66
C SER A 349 8.69 17.48 11.09
N ARG A 350 9.78 16.71 10.97
CA ARG A 350 9.77 15.38 10.39
C ARG A 350 8.91 14.40 11.17
N GLU A 351 9.03 14.39 12.52
CA GLU A 351 8.23 13.54 13.41
C GLU A 351 6.73 13.91 13.35
N THR A 352 6.42 15.22 13.34
CA THR A 352 5.04 15.72 13.18
C THR A 352 4.42 15.24 11.86
N LEU A 353 5.21 15.19 10.78
CA LEU A 353 4.77 14.85 9.43
C LEU A 353 5.07 13.38 9.04
N ASN A 354 4.86 12.45 9.98
CA ASN A 354 4.96 11.00 9.78
C ASN A 354 6.32 10.53 9.23
N ASN A 355 7.40 11.16 9.68
CA ASN A 355 8.77 10.90 9.24
C ASN A 355 9.00 11.11 7.73
N THR A 356 8.39 12.15 7.16
CA THR A 356 8.59 12.51 5.75
C THR A 356 10.08 12.58 5.38
N GLU A 357 10.41 12.20 4.16
CA GLU A 357 11.77 12.24 3.62
C GLU A 357 12.01 13.45 2.67
N ALA A 358 10.98 14.27 2.46
CA ALA A 358 11.03 15.44 1.60
C ALA A 358 10.99 16.74 2.42
N PHE A 359 11.81 17.69 2.01
CA PHE A 359 12.00 18.99 2.65
C PHE A 359 11.96 20.13 1.62
N CYS A 360 11.47 21.30 1.99
CA CYS A 360 11.58 22.52 1.21
C CYS A 360 12.29 23.59 2.00
N TYR A 361 13.31 24.22 1.40
CA TYR A 361 14.01 25.33 2.04
C TYR A 361 13.11 26.57 2.10
N PRO A 362 12.91 27.18 3.31
CA PRO A 362 12.22 28.44 3.43
C PRO A 362 12.83 29.52 2.54
N PHE A 363 11.97 30.28 1.85
CA PHE A 363 12.38 31.33 0.91
C PHE A 363 13.28 30.85 -0.23
N TYR A 364 13.37 29.52 -0.46
CA TYR A 364 14.33 28.87 -1.40
C TYR A 364 15.80 29.09 -1.01
N GLU A 365 16.08 29.52 0.23
CA GLU A 365 17.39 29.89 0.69
C GLU A 365 18.14 28.74 1.33
N TYR A 366 19.34 28.50 0.83
CA TYR A 366 20.24 27.46 1.31
C TYR A 366 21.71 27.88 1.19
N ASN A 367 22.57 27.15 1.86
CA ASN A 367 24.02 27.16 1.72
C ASN A 367 24.54 25.74 2.04
N ASP A 368 25.83 25.50 1.93
CA ASP A 368 26.40 24.17 2.19
C ASP A 368 26.09 23.67 3.60
N TYR A 369 26.08 24.56 4.60
CA TYR A 369 25.70 24.23 5.96
C TYR A 369 24.24 23.76 6.04
N ALA A 370 23.28 24.47 5.46
CA ALA A 370 21.89 24.07 5.43
C ALA A 370 21.67 22.71 4.75
N ILE A 371 22.36 22.45 3.64
CA ILE A 371 22.32 21.15 2.93
C ILE A 371 22.80 20.02 3.85
N GLU A 372 23.90 20.21 4.57
CA GLU A 372 24.44 19.27 5.54
C GLU A 372 23.44 19.00 6.67
N GLN A 373 22.80 20.03 7.21
CA GLN A 373 21.80 19.88 8.28
C GLN A 373 20.57 19.08 7.81
N VAL A 374 20.08 19.32 6.60
CA VAL A 374 18.94 18.60 6.00
C VAL A 374 19.29 17.12 5.81
N LYS A 375 20.50 16.81 5.33
CA LYS A 375 20.99 15.43 5.23
C LYS A 375 21.08 14.75 6.59
N LYS A 376 21.67 15.43 7.57
CA LYS A 376 21.85 14.93 8.94
C LYS A 376 20.52 14.64 9.64
N ALA A 377 19.48 15.44 9.36
CA ALA A 377 18.12 15.22 9.85
C ALA A 377 17.42 14.02 9.20
N GLY A 378 18.03 13.41 8.15
CA GLY A 378 17.54 12.21 7.49
C GLY A 378 16.53 12.46 6.36
N PHE A 379 16.45 13.69 5.84
CA PHE A 379 15.74 13.95 4.59
C PHE A 379 16.54 13.40 3.41
N LYS A 380 15.84 12.94 2.38
CA LYS A 380 16.42 12.40 1.15
C LYS A 380 16.27 13.35 -0.03
N LEU A 381 15.27 14.23 0.01
CA LEU A 381 14.94 15.18 -1.04
C LEU A 381 14.79 16.57 -0.44
N ALA A 382 15.36 17.59 -1.11
CA ALA A 382 15.17 18.97 -0.71
C ALA A 382 14.95 19.89 -1.91
N PHE A 383 13.94 20.76 -1.79
CA PHE A 383 13.39 21.56 -2.88
C PHE A 383 13.76 23.03 -2.75
N ILE A 384 14.09 23.63 -3.90
CA ILE A 384 14.45 25.05 -4.05
C ILE A 384 13.57 25.70 -5.12
N GLY A 385 13.75 26.98 -5.40
CA GLY A 385 13.32 27.64 -6.63
C GLY A 385 14.24 27.31 -7.79
N GLY A 386 14.12 28.00 -8.94
CA GLY A 386 15.13 27.93 -10.01
C GLY A 386 14.63 27.66 -11.43
N ASN A 387 13.35 27.40 -11.64
CA ASN A 387 12.71 27.30 -12.97
C ASN A 387 13.46 26.37 -13.95
N LYS A 388 13.78 25.15 -13.50
CA LYS A 388 14.44 24.12 -14.31
C LYS A 388 13.67 22.81 -14.21
N MET A 389 13.76 21.99 -15.25
CA MET A 389 13.29 20.61 -15.23
C MET A 389 14.17 19.74 -14.36
N VAL A 390 13.56 18.78 -13.70
CA VAL A 390 14.24 17.72 -12.95
C VAL A 390 14.61 16.60 -13.92
N THR A 391 15.84 16.12 -13.84
CA THR A 391 16.37 14.99 -14.61
C THR A 391 17.04 13.98 -13.68
N LYS A 392 17.52 12.88 -14.22
CA LYS A 392 18.32 11.88 -13.45
C LYS A 392 19.62 12.44 -12.89
N ASP A 393 20.13 13.54 -13.46
CA ASP A 393 21.36 14.21 -13.00
C ASP A 393 21.10 15.29 -11.92
N THR A 394 19.83 15.50 -11.54
CA THR A 394 19.46 16.50 -10.55
C THR A 394 19.97 16.12 -9.17
N ASN A 395 20.64 17.07 -8.50
CA ASN A 395 21.00 16.88 -7.10
C ASN A 395 19.74 16.75 -6.22
N PRO A 396 19.52 15.62 -5.52
CA PRO A 396 18.31 15.39 -4.74
C PRO A 396 18.11 16.38 -3.58
N TYR A 397 19.15 17.10 -3.19
CA TYR A 397 19.07 18.13 -2.15
C TYR A 397 18.93 19.55 -2.69
N LEU A 398 18.81 19.73 -4.01
CA LEU A 398 18.63 21.01 -4.71
C LEU A 398 17.67 20.85 -5.89
N ILE A 399 16.48 20.32 -5.63
CA ILE A 399 15.46 20.06 -6.64
C ILE A 399 14.80 21.36 -7.05
N PRO A 400 14.96 21.82 -8.32
CA PRO A 400 14.42 23.09 -8.77
C PRO A 400 12.92 23.01 -9.03
N ARG A 401 12.22 24.13 -8.81
CA ARG A 401 10.78 24.24 -9.02
C ARG A 401 10.43 25.47 -9.87
N TYR A 402 9.37 25.35 -10.65
CA TYR A 402 8.72 26.46 -11.35
C TYR A 402 7.69 27.09 -10.45
N VAL A 403 7.89 28.35 -10.06
CA VAL A 403 6.89 29.11 -9.31
C VAL A 403 5.73 29.46 -10.23
N ILE A 404 4.53 29.06 -9.87
CA ILE A 404 3.31 29.45 -10.58
C ILE A 404 2.79 30.74 -9.94
N TYR A 405 2.43 31.70 -10.76
CA TYR A 405 1.90 33.00 -10.37
C TYR A 405 0.45 33.13 -10.80
N LYS A 406 -0.30 34.07 -10.19
CA LYS A 406 -1.70 34.32 -10.53
C LYS A 406 -1.95 34.70 -12.00
N ASN A 407 -0.93 35.17 -12.70
CA ASN A 407 -0.98 35.52 -14.10
C ASN A 407 -0.28 34.50 -15.03
N THR A 408 0.10 33.36 -14.50
CA THR A 408 0.63 32.25 -15.30
C THR A 408 -0.45 31.78 -16.26
N SER A 409 -0.17 31.85 -17.57
CA SER A 409 -1.14 31.43 -18.56
C SER A 409 -1.22 29.90 -18.66
N LEU A 410 -2.41 29.38 -18.96
CA LEU A 410 -2.61 27.95 -19.20
C LEU A 410 -1.72 27.42 -20.35
N ASN A 411 -1.37 28.25 -21.33
CA ASN A 411 -0.45 27.84 -22.37
C ASN A 411 0.98 27.66 -21.87
N TYR A 412 1.46 28.53 -20.96
CA TYR A 412 2.75 28.33 -20.31
C TYR A 412 2.75 27.03 -19.51
N PHE A 413 1.71 26.81 -18.70
CA PHE A 413 1.53 25.58 -17.93
C PHE A 413 1.57 24.32 -18.82
N LYS A 414 0.84 24.32 -19.95
CA LYS A 414 0.85 23.21 -20.92
C LYS A 414 2.23 22.96 -21.52
N ASN A 415 2.99 24.02 -21.81
CA ASN A 415 4.32 23.92 -22.39
C ASN A 415 5.36 23.29 -21.43
N LEU A 416 5.12 23.32 -20.11
CA LEU A 416 5.96 22.62 -19.14
C LEU A 416 5.80 21.08 -19.23
N LEU A 417 4.73 20.60 -19.88
CA LEU A 417 4.41 19.17 -20.03
C LEU A 417 4.72 18.63 -21.45
N SER A 418 5.31 19.45 -22.31
CA SER A 418 5.65 19.10 -23.70
C SER A 418 7.06 18.55 -23.87
#